data_52ccb497d450dab2c20433e043dbbf48
#
_entry.id   52ccb497d450dab2c20433e043dbbf48
#
_cell.length_a   1.000
_cell.length_b   1.000
_cell.length_c   1.000
_cell.angle_alpha   90.00
_cell.angle_beta   90.00
_cell.angle_gamma   90.00
#
_symmetry.space_group_name_H-M   'P 1'
#
loop_
_entity.id
_entity.type
_entity.pdbx_description
1 polymer ?
#
loop_
_entity_poly.entity_id
_entity_poly.type
_entity_poly.pdbx_seq_one_letter_code
_entity_poly.pdbx_strand_id
1 'polypeptide(L)'
;MKKLIGLLVVATAIVLGGCSPFSLVNSETYNNQDVASYHTFKIVSPADGHLPPGMEMVTYYNITAAIREQLVERGFKEDPNSPLLVNIGLTVHREIATEPALPPGYTPYAGPYYNGYYPYFMYPRNYYWANYYANAKVITGIYKEGVLTMDLVNIQEKLPVYSASVATIMQNGNPQFRNLEGIAQAAETLFSKFPVPLLPQYRK
;
A
#
# COMPACT_ATOMS: atom_id res chain seq x y z
N MET A 1 14.32 -0.17 42.37
CA MET A 1 12.96 0.12 41.86
C MET A 1 12.95 1.20 40.74
N LYS A 2 13.56 2.38 40.95
CA LYS A 2 13.59 3.46 39.91
C LYS A 2 14.20 3.04 38.56
N LYS A 3 15.26 2.20 38.55
CA LYS A 3 15.90 1.71 37.32
C LYS A 3 15.05 0.68 36.55
N LEU A 4 14.24 -0.12 37.26
CA LEU A 4 13.33 -1.08 36.64
C LEU A 4 12.14 -0.39 35.97
N ILE A 5 11.63 0.69 36.56
CA ILE A 5 10.53 1.49 36.01
C ILE A 5 10.99 2.19 34.72
N GLY A 6 12.24 2.72 34.70
CA GLY A 6 12.81 3.32 33.49
C GLY A 6 12.94 2.32 32.33
N LEU A 7 13.33 1.08 32.61
CA LEU A 7 13.46 0.03 31.58
C LEU A 7 12.07 -0.39 31.04
N LEU A 8 11.06 -0.44 31.89
CA LEU A 8 9.68 -0.78 31.49
C LEU A 8 9.06 0.30 30.59
N VAL A 9 9.31 1.58 30.89
CA VAL A 9 8.82 2.71 30.07
C VAL A 9 9.48 2.73 28.69
N VAL A 10 10.79 2.44 28.60
CA VAL A 10 11.50 2.36 27.31
C VAL A 10 11.02 1.16 26.48
N ALA A 11 10.78 0.01 27.12
CA ALA A 11 10.24 -1.17 26.43
C ALA A 11 8.82 -0.94 25.88
N THR A 12 7.98 -0.18 26.60
CA THR A 12 6.61 0.14 26.15
C THR A 12 6.59 1.12 24.98
N ALA A 13 7.57 2.03 24.89
CA ALA A 13 7.68 2.99 23.77
C ALA A 13 8.04 2.34 22.43
N ILE A 14 8.72 1.18 22.44
CA ILE A 14 9.11 0.47 21.22
C ILE A 14 7.91 -0.31 20.59
N VAL A 15 6.88 -0.62 21.35
CA VAL A 15 5.71 -1.39 20.88
C VAL A 15 4.66 -0.52 20.16
N LEU A 16 4.77 0.80 20.21
CA LEU A 16 3.83 1.75 19.60
C LEU A 16 4.16 2.11 18.12
N GLY A 17 5.10 1.43 17.50
CA GLY A 17 5.32 1.48 16.05
C GLY A 17 4.15 0.78 15.33
N GLY A 18 3.01 1.47 15.21
CA GLY A 18 1.83 0.95 14.52
C GLY A 18 2.19 0.56 13.09
N CYS A 19 1.89 -0.68 12.69
CA CYS A 19 1.98 -1.10 11.31
C CYS A 19 1.06 -0.21 10.48
N SER A 20 1.62 0.53 9.52
CA SER A 20 0.82 1.27 8.54
C SER A 20 -0.06 0.27 7.77
N PRO A 21 -1.35 0.54 7.59
CA PRO A 21 -2.22 -0.31 6.77
C PRO A 21 -1.90 -0.19 5.27
N PHE A 22 -0.93 0.64 4.92
CA PHE A 22 -0.51 0.89 3.55
C PHE A 22 0.81 0.20 3.24
N SER A 23 0.89 -0.41 2.06
CA SER A 23 2.09 -1.05 1.51
C SER A 23 2.58 -0.28 0.29
N LEU A 24 3.87 0.06 0.25
CA LEU A 24 4.48 0.62 -0.96
C LEU A 24 4.60 -0.48 -2.01
N VAL A 25 3.90 -0.33 -3.14
CA VAL A 25 3.88 -1.31 -4.24
C VAL A 25 4.95 -1.00 -5.26
N ASN A 26 5.11 0.28 -5.61
CA ASN A 26 6.09 0.76 -6.57
C ASN A 26 6.71 2.07 -6.13
N SER A 27 7.98 2.26 -6.47
CA SER A 27 8.71 3.53 -6.32
C SER A 27 9.87 3.53 -7.31
N GLU A 28 9.77 4.29 -8.39
CA GLU A 28 10.70 4.24 -9.50
C GLU A 28 10.96 5.63 -10.09
N THR A 29 12.24 5.91 -10.40
CA THR A 29 12.67 7.08 -11.16
C THR A 29 12.91 6.68 -12.60
N TYR A 30 12.38 7.43 -13.54
CA TYR A 30 12.45 7.13 -14.97
C TYR A 30 13.52 7.97 -15.67
N ASN A 31 14.04 7.44 -16.79
CA ASN A 31 14.92 8.15 -17.73
C ASN A 31 16.16 8.79 -17.07
N ASN A 32 16.66 8.23 -15.97
CA ASN A 32 17.77 8.78 -15.20
C ASN A 32 17.54 10.26 -14.80
N GLN A 33 16.28 10.67 -14.67
CA GLN A 33 15.93 12.04 -14.29
C GLN A 33 16.35 12.32 -12.84
N ASP A 34 16.96 13.47 -12.63
CA ASP A 34 17.23 13.94 -11.27
C ASP A 34 16.02 14.71 -10.74
N VAL A 35 15.22 14.04 -9.91
CA VAL A 35 14.03 14.66 -9.28
C VAL A 35 14.43 15.89 -8.45
N ALA A 36 15.64 15.92 -7.86
CA ALA A 36 16.11 17.03 -7.06
C ALA A 36 16.41 18.30 -7.89
N SER A 37 16.59 18.18 -9.20
CA SER A 37 16.79 19.32 -10.09
C SER A 37 15.53 20.16 -10.28
N TYR A 38 14.36 19.59 -10.00
CA TYR A 38 13.09 20.33 -10.02
C TYR A 38 12.89 21.04 -8.68
N HIS A 39 12.61 22.33 -8.73
CA HIS A 39 12.38 23.14 -7.53
C HIS A 39 10.91 23.51 -7.34
N THR A 40 10.12 23.35 -8.39
CA THR A 40 8.70 23.68 -8.39
C THR A 40 7.88 22.49 -8.91
N PHE A 41 6.61 22.47 -8.53
CA PHE A 41 5.64 21.51 -9.03
C PHE A 41 4.27 22.17 -9.19
N LYS A 42 3.39 21.54 -9.96
CA LYS A 42 1.95 21.81 -9.98
C LYS A 42 1.17 20.51 -9.88
N ILE A 43 0.01 20.54 -9.24
CA ILE A 43 -0.88 19.38 -9.14
C ILE A 43 -1.98 19.53 -10.20
N VAL A 44 -2.36 18.42 -10.83
CA VAL A 44 -3.48 18.38 -11.80
C VAL A 44 -4.72 18.91 -11.11
N SER A 45 -5.35 19.94 -11.71
CA SER A 45 -6.65 20.43 -11.24
C SER A 45 -7.76 19.49 -11.71
N PRO A 46 -8.80 19.24 -10.90
CA PRO A 46 -9.99 18.52 -11.36
C PRO A 46 -10.72 19.22 -12.52
N ALA A 47 -10.47 20.53 -12.71
CA ALA A 47 -10.99 21.26 -13.87
C ALA A 47 -10.27 20.92 -15.17
N ASP A 48 -8.99 20.50 -15.08
CA ASP A 48 -8.14 20.18 -16.23
C ASP A 48 -8.10 18.68 -16.55
N GLY A 49 -8.68 17.87 -15.66
CA GLY A 49 -8.68 16.40 -15.76
C GLY A 49 -10.02 15.79 -15.38
N HIS A 50 -10.02 14.46 -15.32
CA HIS A 50 -11.17 13.72 -14.83
C HIS A 50 -10.80 13.03 -13.51
N LEU A 51 -11.68 13.18 -12.52
CA LEU A 51 -11.53 12.44 -11.27
C LEU A 51 -11.52 10.93 -11.54
N PRO A 52 -10.64 10.17 -10.89
CA PRO A 52 -10.68 8.72 -10.94
C PRO A 52 -12.09 8.19 -10.59
N PRO A 53 -12.58 7.15 -11.25
CA PRO A 53 -13.90 6.58 -10.97
C PRO A 53 -14.03 6.18 -9.49
N GLY A 54 -15.09 6.65 -8.84
CA GLY A 54 -15.38 6.38 -7.43
C GLY A 54 -14.64 7.27 -6.43
N MET A 55 -13.83 8.24 -6.89
CA MET A 55 -13.23 9.25 -6.03
C MET A 55 -14.14 10.46 -5.89
N GLU A 56 -14.44 10.84 -4.66
CA GLU A 56 -15.15 12.09 -4.37
C GLU A 56 -14.19 13.28 -4.44
N MET A 57 -14.70 14.46 -4.84
CA MET A 57 -13.91 15.70 -4.95
C MET A 57 -13.18 16.03 -3.64
N VAL A 58 -13.87 15.88 -2.51
CA VAL A 58 -13.28 16.14 -1.18
C VAL A 58 -12.11 15.19 -0.88
N THR A 59 -12.21 13.93 -1.27
CA THR A 59 -11.13 12.94 -1.13
C THR A 59 -9.92 13.34 -1.98
N TYR A 60 -10.16 13.75 -3.23
CA TYR A 60 -9.10 14.25 -4.09
C TYR A 60 -8.37 15.44 -3.47
N TYR A 61 -9.08 16.45 -2.97
CA TYR A 61 -8.46 17.61 -2.33
C TYR A 61 -7.66 17.25 -1.08
N ASN A 62 -8.12 16.30 -0.28
CA ASN A 62 -7.39 15.84 0.89
C ASN A 62 -6.10 15.07 0.51
N ILE A 63 -6.16 14.24 -0.52
CA ILE A 63 -4.97 13.53 -1.06
C ILE A 63 -3.97 14.55 -1.62
N THR A 64 -4.44 15.51 -2.42
CA THR A 64 -3.57 16.55 -2.99
C THR A 64 -2.93 17.41 -1.91
N ALA A 65 -3.65 17.73 -0.84
CA ALA A 65 -3.10 18.46 0.31
C ALA A 65 -1.98 17.69 1.00
N ALA A 66 -2.17 16.39 1.26
CA ALA A 66 -1.14 15.55 1.88
C ALA A 66 0.09 15.39 0.97
N ILE A 67 -0.08 15.19 -0.33
CA ILE A 67 1.02 15.12 -1.29
C ILE A 67 1.77 16.46 -1.40
N ARG A 68 1.02 17.58 -1.42
CA ARG A 68 1.60 18.94 -1.39
C ARG A 68 2.49 19.13 -0.17
N GLU A 69 2.01 18.78 1.00
CA GLU A 69 2.77 18.87 2.25
C GLU A 69 4.08 18.08 2.15
N GLN A 70 4.03 16.83 1.70
CA GLN A 70 5.20 15.99 1.51
C GLN A 70 6.24 16.59 0.53
N LEU A 71 5.80 17.24 -0.54
CA LEU A 71 6.70 17.93 -1.48
C LEU A 71 7.29 19.21 -0.88
N VAL A 72 6.47 20.01 -0.20
CA VAL A 72 6.92 21.26 0.45
C VAL A 72 7.94 20.97 1.55
N GLU A 73 7.73 19.93 2.35
CA GLU A 73 8.68 19.49 3.38
C GLU A 73 10.04 19.04 2.81
N ARG A 74 10.10 18.77 1.51
CA ARG A 74 11.32 18.43 0.76
C ARG A 74 11.90 19.60 -0.03
N GLY A 75 11.31 20.79 0.12
CA GLY A 75 11.82 22.04 -0.47
C GLY A 75 11.25 22.41 -1.82
N PHE A 76 10.28 21.66 -2.34
CA PHE A 76 9.59 22.05 -3.56
C PHE A 76 8.57 23.18 -3.29
N LYS A 77 8.34 24.02 -4.27
CA LYS A 77 7.32 25.10 -4.22
C LYS A 77 6.25 24.83 -5.25
N GLU A 78 4.98 25.03 -4.86
CA GLU A 78 3.88 24.96 -5.81
C GLU A 78 3.89 26.18 -6.73
N ASP A 79 3.89 25.97 -8.03
CA ASP A 79 3.86 27.00 -9.07
C ASP A 79 2.97 26.54 -10.23
N PRO A 80 1.90 27.28 -10.59
CA PRO A 80 1.04 26.94 -11.71
C PRO A 80 1.78 26.78 -13.05
N ASN A 81 2.92 27.46 -13.20
CA ASN A 81 3.75 27.43 -14.42
C ASN A 81 4.83 26.34 -14.38
N SER A 82 4.91 25.54 -13.32
CA SER A 82 5.91 24.49 -13.20
C SER A 82 5.83 23.48 -14.37
N PRO A 83 6.99 23.09 -14.93
CA PRO A 83 7.04 22.00 -15.89
C PRO A 83 6.76 20.63 -15.24
N LEU A 84 6.99 20.49 -13.93
CA LEU A 84 6.76 19.26 -13.19
C LEU A 84 5.30 19.18 -12.76
N LEU A 85 4.55 18.27 -13.36
CA LEU A 85 3.15 17.98 -13.05
C LEU A 85 3.06 16.80 -12.11
N VAL A 86 2.29 16.94 -11.03
CA VAL A 86 1.90 15.84 -10.15
C VAL A 86 0.53 15.35 -10.60
N ASN A 87 0.49 14.12 -11.09
CA ASN A 87 -0.74 13.42 -11.48
C ASN A 87 -1.09 12.36 -10.43
N ILE A 88 -2.36 12.22 -10.10
CA ILE A 88 -2.85 11.35 -9.03
C ILE A 88 -3.91 10.42 -9.59
N GLY A 89 -3.69 9.12 -9.41
CA GLY A 89 -4.63 8.06 -9.75
C GLY A 89 -5.07 7.28 -8.53
N LEU A 90 -6.32 6.86 -8.50
CA LEU A 90 -6.84 5.90 -7.53
C LEU A 90 -7.53 4.77 -8.29
N THR A 91 -7.10 3.56 -8.04
CA THR A 91 -7.70 2.37 -8.63
C THR A 91 -8.20 1.46 -7.53
N VAL A 92 -9.37 0.87 -7.72
CA VAL A 92 -9.93 -0.13 -6.79
C VAL A 92 -10.07 -1.45 -7.53
N HIS A 93 -9.32 -2.44 -7.09
CA HIS A 93 -9.36 -3.80 -7.60
C HIS A 93 -10.12 -4.72 -6.66
N ARG A 94 -10.71 -5.76 -7.22
CA ARG A 94 -11.22 -6.87 -6.44
C ARG A 94 -10.20 -8.00 -6.53
N GLU A 95 -9.63 -8.35 -5.40
CA GLU A 95 -8.68 -9.44 -5.29
C GLU A 95 -9.33 -10.68 -4.70
N ILE A 96 -8.91 -11.85 -5.15
CA ILE A 96 -9.37 -13.14 -4.66
C ILE A 96 -8.21 -13.81 -3.95
N ALA A 97 -8.31 -13.88 -2.62
CA ALA A 97 -7.36 -14.67 -1.85
C ALA A 97 -7.63 -16.16 -2.06
N THR A 98 -6.60 -16.90 -2.37
CA THR A 98 -6.69 -18.36 -2.56
C THR A 98 -5.57 -19.05 -1.79
N GLU A 99 -5.89 -20.20 -1.23
CA GLU A 99 -4.91 -21.11 -0.62
C GLU A 99 -4.92 -22.45 -1.33
N PRO A 100 -3.81 -23.22 -1.27
CA PRO A 100 -3.80 -24.58 -1.77
C PRO A 100 -4.91 -25.40 -1.11
N ALA A 101 -5.67 -26.17 -1.89
CA ALA A 101 -6.69 -27.04 -1.36
C ALA A 101 -6.02 -28.17 -0.55
N LEU A 102 -6.43 -28.35 0.69
CA LEU A 102 -5.96 -29.46 1.50
C LEU A 102 -6.60 -30.79 1.03
N PRO A 103 -5.84 -31.91 1.02
CA PRO A 103 -6.40 -33.21 0.70
C PRO A 103 -7.58 -33.54 1.62
N PRO A 104 -8.63 -34.22 1.11
CA PRO A 104 -9.72 -34.68 1.95
C PRO A 104 -9.21 -35.54 3.10
N GLY A 105 -9.60 -35.21 4.33
CA GLY A 105 -9.17 -35.89 5.54
C GLY A 105 -7.90 -35.33 6.17
N TYR A 106 -7.27 -34.30 5.57
CA TYR A 106 -6.22 -33.55 6.25
C TYR A 106 -6.87 -32.53 7.19
N THR A 107 -6.89 -32.86 8.48
CA THR A 107 -7.20 -31.88 9.53
C THR A 107 -5.92 -31.57 10.28
N PRO A 108 -5.50 -30.32 10.41
CA PRO A 108 -4.26 -29.94 11.11
C PRO A 108 -4.19 -30.42 12.58
N TYR A 109 -5.36 -30.84 13.11
CA TYR A 109 -5.52 -31.29 14.50
C TYR A 109 -5.94 -32.76 14.65
N ALA A 110 -6.01 -33.52 13.57
CA ALA A 110 -6.30 -34.95 13.65
C ALA A 110 -5.02 -35.69 14.06
N GLY A 111 -4.73 -35.70 15.35
CA GLY A 111 -3.85 -36.68 15.93
C GLY A 111 -4.40 -38.11 15.68
N PRO A 112 -3.58 -39.17 15.88
CA PRO A 112 -3.88 -40.56 15.50
C PRO A 112 -5.12 -41.15 16.21
N TYR A 113 -5.86 -40.40 16.99
CA TYR A 113 -6.97 -40.89 17.84
C TYR A 113 -8.34 -40.25 17.54
N TYR A 114 -8.54 -39.67 16.37
CA TYR A 114 -9.91 -39.24 16.02
C TYR A 114 -10.74 -40.47 15.67
N ASN A 115 -11.80 -40.74 16.45
CA ASN A 115 -12.74 -41.84 16.30
C ASN A 115 -13.57 -41.80 14.98
N GLY A 116 -12.92 -41.59 13.87
CA GLY A 116 -13.53 -41.68 12.55
C GLY A 116 -13.03 -42.95 11.86
N TYR A 117 -13.94 -43.78 11.43
CA TYR A 117 -13.67 -44.87 10.50
C TYR A 117 -12.97 -44.29 9.27
N TYR A 118 -11.65 -44.37 9.24
CA TYR A 118 -10.90 -44.11 8.01
C TYR A 118 -10.95 -45.35 7.15
N PRO A 119 -11.55 -45.29 5.93
CA PRO A 119 -11.46 -46.39 5.02
C PRO A 119 -9.99 -46.70 4.75
N TYR A 120 -9.61 -47.94 4.96
CA TYR A 120 -8.27 -48.43 4.68
C TYR A 120 -8.11 -48.52 3.16
N PHE A 121 -7.34 -47.64 2.56
CA PHE A 121 -7.04 -47.72 1.13
C PHE A 121 -5.76 -48.52 0.93
N MET A 122 -5.74 -49.49 0.02
CA MET A 122 -4.56 -50.26 -0.35
C MET A 122 -3.39 -49.40 -0.82
N TYR A 123 -3.71 -48.28 -1.48
CA TYR A 123 -2.76 -47.23 -1.76
C TYR A 123 -3.15 -45.98 -0.97
N PRO A 124 -2.24 -45.38 -0.21
CA PRO A 124 -2.53 -44.13 0.50
C PRO A 124 -3.01 -43.04 -0.45
N ARG A 125 -4.09 -42.36 -0.09
CA ARG A 125 -4.70 -41.29 -0.96
C ARG A 125 -3.72 -40.18 -1.32
N ASN A 126 -2.78 -39.85 -0.45
CA ASN A 126 -1.72 -38.88 -0.69
C ASN A 126 -0.81 -39.24 -1.86
N TYR A 127 -0.75 -40.51 -2.27
CA TYR A 127 0.08 -40.94 -3.39
C TYR A 127 -0.44 -40.49 -4.76
N TYR A 128 -1.76 -40.43 -4.96
CA TYR A 128 -2.36 -40.05 -6.24
C TYR A 128 -3.15 -38.73 -6.18
N TRP A 129 -3.59 -38.31 -5.00
CA TRP A 129 -4.27 -37.05 -4.81
C TRP A 129 -3.31 -35.87 -4.59
N ALA A 130 -2.06 -36.11 -4.19
CA ALA A 130 -1.11 -35.06 -3.89
C ALA A 130 -0.93 -34.06 -5.07
N ASN A 131 -0.80 -34.58 -6.30
CA ASN A 131 -0.63 -33.73 -7.48
C ASN A 131 -1.91 -32.98 -7.86
N TYR A 132 -3.07 -33.53 -7.61
CA TYR A 132 -4.34 -32.85 -7.81
C TYR A 132 -4.53 -31.69 -6.85
N TYR A 133 -4.30 -31.94 -5.56
CA TYR A 133 -4.47 -30.93 -4.53
C TYR A 133 -3.31 -29.91 -4.52
N ALA A 134 -2.12 -30.26 -4.97
CA ALA A 134 -1.02 -29.31 -5.10
C ALA A 134 -1.33 -28.15 -6.06
N ASN A 135 -2.21 -28.40 -7.05
CA ASN A 135 -2.62 -27.39 -8.03
C ASN A 135 -4.04 -26.84 -7.77
N ALA A 136 -4.82 -27.46 -6.91
CA ALA A 136 -6.16 -26.99 -6.56
C ALA A 136 -6.02 -25.84 -5.53
N LYS A 137 -6.81 -24.78 -5.76
CA LYS A 137 -6.90 -23.63 -4.86
C LYS A 137 -8.32 -23.45 -4.39
N VAL A 138 -8.48 -23.17 -3.10
CA VAL A 138 -9.76 -22.76 -2.53
C VAL A 138 -9.75 -21.25 -2.32
N ILE A 139 -10.88 -20.61 -2.61
CA ILE A 139 -11.06 -19.19 -2.33
C ILE A 139 -11.25 -19.04 -0.82
N THR A 140 -10.32 -18.34 -0.17
CA THR A 140 -10.34 -18.07 1.27
C THR A 140 -10.92 -16.71 1.58
N GLY A 141 -10.93 -15.81 0.58
CA GLY A 141 -11.52 -14.49 0.74
C GLY A 141 -11.62 -13.73 -0.58
N ILE A 142 -12.50 -12.76 -0.59
CA ILE A 142 -12.58 -11.75 -1.64
C ILE A 142 -12.48 -10.40 -0.95
N TYR A 143 -11.49 -9.61 -1.31
CA TYR A 143 -11.29 -8.29 -0.76
C TYR A 143 -11.12 -7.25 -1.87
N LYS A 144 -11.33 -5.99 -1.51
CA LYS A 144 -11.05 -4.87 -2.39
C LYS A 144 -9.70 -4.28 -2.01
N GLU A 145 -8.86 -4.05 -2.99
CA GLU A 145 -7.61 -3.35 -2.84
C GLU A 145 -7.73 -1.97 -3.47
N GLY A 146 -7.39 -0.93 -2.70
CA GLY A 146 -7.27 0.44 -3.19
C GLY A 146 -5.80 0.77 -3.44
N VAL A 147 -5.46 1.20 -4.66
CA VAL A 147 -4.12 1.61 -5.04
C VAL A 147 -4.13 3.09 -5.38
N LEU A 148 -3.41 3.88 -4.56
CA LEU A 148 -3.12 5.29 -4.83
C LEU A 148 -1.79 5.39 -5.55
N THR A 149 -1.80 6.03 -6.72
CA THR A 149 -0.61 6.27 -7.54
C THR A 149 -0.35 7.75 -7.67
N MET A 150 0.91 8.15 -7.58
CA MET A 150 1.40 9.48 -7.87
C MET A 150 2.46 9.41 -8.96
N ASP A 151 2.24 10.12 -10.06
CA ASP A 151 3.22 10.30 -11.12
C ASP A 151 3.73 11.74 -11.13
N LEU A 152 5.04 11.91 -11.19
CA LEU A 152 5.69 13.17 -11.53
C LEU A 152 6.07 13.14 -13.01
N VAL A 153 5.54 14.09 -13.77
CA VAL A 153 5.72 14.15 -15.23
C VAL A 153 6.27 15.52 -15.63
N ASN A 154 7.35 15.55 -16.40
CA ASN A 154 7.74 16.76 -17.10
C ASN A 154 6.81 16.95 -18.31
N ILE A 155 5.85 17.89 -18.18
CA ILE A 155 4.83 18.10 -19.21
C ILE A 155 5.35 18.80 -20.46
N GLN A 156 6.49 19.52 -20.39
CA GLN A 156 7.11 20.16 -21.54
C GLN A 156 7.83 19.13 -22.41
N GLU A 157 8.54 18.22 -21.78
CA GLU A 157 9.26 17.13 -22.46
C GLU A 157 8.38 15.90 -22.71
N LYS A 158 7.21 15.82 -22.08
CA LYS A 158 6.28 14.67 -22.09
C LYS A 158 6.94 13.37 -21.61
N LEU A 159 7.78 13.49 -20.58
CA LEU A 159 8.53 12.38 -20.02
C LEU A 159 8.11 12.11 -18.57
N PRO A 160 7.93 10.84 -18.19
CA PRO A 160 7.79 10.49 -16.79
C PRO A 160 9.12 10.73 -16.07
N VAL A 161 9.04 11.28 -14.85
CA VAL A 161 10.18 11.60 -13.98
C VAL A 161 10.25 10.59 -12.84
N TYR A 162 9.12 10.39 -12.17
CA TYR A 162 9.02 9.50 -11.02
C TYR A 162 7.59 8.96 -10.89
N SER A 163 7.46 7.72 -10.44
CA SER A 163 6.16 7.13 -10.08
C SER A 163 6.27 6.38 -8.77
N ALA A 164 5.24 6.50 -7.95
CA ALA A 164 5.09 5.70 -6.75
C ALA A 164 3.63 5.28 -6.57
N SER A 165 3.44 4.10 -5.99
CA SER A 165 2.11 3.56 -5.72
C SER A 165 2.06 2.91 -4.35
N VAL A 166 0.99 3.14 -3.62
CA VAL A 166 0.69 2.49 -2.36
C VAL A 166 -0.65 1.78 -2.42
N ALA A 167 -0.71 0.60 -1.84
CA ALA A 167 -1.89 -0.22 -1.76
C ALA A 167 -2.38 -0.38 -0.32
N THR A 168 -3.69 -0.54 -0.17
CA THR A 168 -4.32 -0.89 1.09
C THR A 168 -5.52 -1.80 0.86
N ILE A 169 -5.75 -2.72 1.78
CA ILE A 169 -6.95 -3.56 1.76
C ILE A 169 -8.14 -2.74 2.25
N MET A 170 -9.13 -2.57 1.38
CA MET A 170 -10.38 -1.88 1.68
C MET A 170 -11.39 -2.87 2.26
N GLN A 171 -11.54 -2.87 3.58
CA GLN A 171 -12.60 -3.60 4.25
C GLN A 171 -13.92 -2.82 4.21
N ASN A 172 -15.05 -3.53 4.16
CA ASN A 172 -16.37 -2.89 4.26
C ASN A 172 -16.47 -2.15 5.60
N GLY A 173 -16.59 -0.82 5.53
CA GLY A 173 -16.68 0.05 6.70
C GLY A 173 -15.39 0.70 7.17
N ASN A 174 -14.23 0.38 6.56
CA ASN A 174 -12.97 1.07 6.87
C ASN A 174 -12.58 2.01 5.71
N PRO A 175 -12.82 3.31 5.83
CA PRO A 175 -12.62 4.28 4.75
C PRO A 175 -11.18 4.81 4.75
N GLN A 176 -10.17 3.96 4.47
CA GLN A 176 -8.74 4.30 4.51
C GLN A 176 -8.41 5.60 3.76
N PHE A 177 -8.98 5.79 2.56
CA PHE A 177 -8.82 7.03 1.79
C PHE A 177 -9.91 8.08 2.05
N ARG A 178 -10.77 7.91 3.07
CA ARG A 178 -11.84 8.85 3.40
C ARG A 178 -11.60 9.62 4.69
N ASN A 179 -10.66 9.20 5.52
CA ASN A 179 -10.26 9.93 6.71
C ASN A 179 -8.87 10.58 6.51
N LEU A 180 -8.66 11.71 7.17
CA LEU A 180 -7.43 12.49 7.02
C LEU A 180 -6.18 11.74 7.49
N GLU A 181 -6.30 10.96 8.55
CA GLU A 181 -5.18 10.18 9.09
C GLU A 181 -4.73 9.09 8.10
N GLY A 182 -5.67 8.32 7.54
CA GLY A 182 -5.35 7.31 6.52
C GLY A 182 -4.73 7.95 5.26
N ILE A 183 -5.24 9.12 4.83
CA ILE A 183 -4.66 9.84 3.69
C ILE A 183 -3.23 10.31 4.01
N ALA A 184 -2.97 10.83 5.21
CA ALA A 184 -1.64 11.24 5.62
C ALA A 184 -0.68 10.05 5.65
N GLN A 185 -1.07 8.92 6.22
CA GLN A 185 -0.28 7.67 6.25
C GLN A 185 -0.01 7.13 4.84
N ALA A 186 -1.00 7.20 3.95
CA ALA A 186 -0.83 6.81 2.53
C ALA A 186 0.22 7.70 1.85
N ALA A 187 0.15 9.01 2.05
CA ALA A 187 1.13 9.97 1.51
C ALA A 187 2.53 9.73 2.10
N GLU A 188 2.67 9.56 3.41
CA GLU A 188 3.96 9.20 4.04
C GLU A 188 4.55 7.93 3.44
N THR A 189 3.73 6.89 3.27
CA THR A 189 4.17 5.62 2.66
C THR A 189 4.57 5.81 1.21
N LEU A 190 3.83 6.61 0.44
CA LEU A 190 4.10 6.94 -0.96
C LEU A 190 5.48 7.60 -1.12
N PHE A 191 5.85 8.47 -0.18
CA PHE A 191 7.12 9.19 -0.16
C PHE A 191 8.24 8.48 0.59
N SER A 192 8.02 7.28 1.13
CA SER A 192 9.02 6.58 1.95
C SER A 192 10.33 6.27 1.22
N LYS A 193 10.28 6.11 -0.11
CA LYS A 193 11.46 5.92 -0.98
C LYS A 193 11.64 7.04 -2.00
N PHE A 194 11.06 8.21 -1.74
CA PHE A 194 11.20 9.36 -2.62
C PHE A 194 12.67 9.82 -2.64
N PRO A 195 13.26 10.11 -3.83
CA PRO A 195 14.69 10.37 -3.94
C PRO A 195 15.15 11.67 -3.27
N VAL A 196 14.24 12.63 -3.03
CA VAL A 196 14.57 13.87 -2.33
C VAL A 196 14.20 13.75 -0.85
N PRO A 197 15.18 13.85 0.07
CA PRO A 197 14.93 13.71 1.50
C PRO A 197 14.18 14.93 2.07
N LEU A 198 13.57 14.74 3.25
CA LEU A 198 12.99 15.84 4.02
C LEU A 198 14.05 16.90 4.35
N LEU A 199 13.68 18.17 4.34
CA LEU A 199 14.49 19.25 4.85
C LEU A 199 14.81 19.03 6.34
N PRO A 200 15.98 19.53 6.84
CA PRO A 200 16.43 19.25 8.21
C PRO A 200 15.40 19.57 9.30
N GLN A 201 14.62 20.63 9.13
CA GLN A 201 13.59 21.05 10.09
C GLN A 201 12.39 20.10 10.19
N TYR A 202 12.17 19.22 9.21
CA TYR A 202 11.06 18.25 9.16
C TYR A 202 11.50 16.81 9.46
N ARG A 203 12.80 16.58 9.68
CA ARG A 203 13.32 15.29 10.10
C ARG A 203 13.02 15.05 11.58
N LYS A 204 12.27 14.00 11.88
CA LYS A 204 12.01 13.55 13.26
C LYS A 204 13.19 12.79 13.84
#